data_b24bedd0beba3871d3b990c749d5a159
#
_entry.id   b24bedd0beba3871d3b990c749d5a159
#
_cell.length_a   1.000
_cell.length_b   1.000
_cell.length_c   1.000
_cell.angle_alpha   90.00
_cell.angle_beta   90.00
_cell.angle_gamma   90.00
#
_symmetry.space_group_name_H-M   'P 1'
#
loop_
_entity.id
_entity.type
_entity.pdbx_description
1 polymer ?
#
loop_
_entity_poly.entity_id
_entity_poly.type
_entity_poly.pdbx_seq_one_letter_code
_entity_poly.pdbx_strand_id
1 'polypeptide(L)'
;SNADGDLKYYNSLLAFNAKGKMYARYDKRHLVPFGEYMPFQSVMKTIGLGPLADLLGGSGWTAGASLQTVALPGIPKFSALICYEAIFPGQVILPHKRPEWMLVISNDAWFGMTDGPHQHLALSRMRAIEEGLPMVRSTSTGISAVIDAYGRTQSALGLGRQGTVESPLPKAIGAPPWPTGVRVLFFLMLSIFVLAAHLILTVWRERRVE
;
A
#
# COMPACT_ATOMS: atom_id res chain seq x y z
N SER A 1 4.90 21.72 -14.86
CA SER A 1 5.64 21.63 -16.14
C SER A 1 7.13 21.72 -15.83
N ASN A 2 7.94 20.88 -16.44
CA ASN A 2 9.37 21.06 -16.48
C ASN A 2 9.72 22.15 -17.51
N ALA A 3 11.01 22.57 -17.54
CA ALA A 3 11.51 23.55 -18.51
C ALA A 3 11.25 23.16 -19.98
N ASP A 4 10.97 21.89 -20.27
CA ASP A 4 10.69 21.35 -21.62
C ASP A 4 9.20 21.29 -21.99
N GLY A 5 8.30 21.85 -21.18
CA GLY A 5 6.87 21.94 -21.51
C GLY A 5 6.05 20.64 -21.38
N ASP A 6 6.64 19.51 -20.98
CA ASP A 6 5.93 18.25 -20.80
C ASP A 6 4.99 18.30 -19.59
N LEU A 7 3.70 18.02 -19.83
CA LEU A 7 2.69 17.92 -18.78
C LEU A 7 2.89 16.62 -17.98
N LYS A 8 2.99 16.76 -16.67
CA LYS A 8 3.02 15.62 -15.76
C LYS A 8 1.71 15.46 -15.04
N TYR A 9 1.16 14.26 -15.07
CA TYR A 9 -0.09 13.91 -14.42
C TYR A 9 0.21 13.09 -13.15
N TYR A 10 -0.39 13.50 -12.03
CA TYR A 10 -0.23 12.82 -10.75
C TYR A 10 -1.57 12.36 -10.19
N ASN A 11 -1.61 11.18 -9.61
CA ASN A 11 -2.70 10.76 -8.76
C ASN A 11 -2.39 11.28 -7.33
N SER A 12 -3.18 12.25 -6.84
CA SER A 12 -2.81 13.02 -5.66
C SER A 12 -3.90 13.05 -4.60
N LEU A 13 -3.49 12.97 -3.33
CA LEU A 13 -4.28 13.34 -2.17
C LEU A 13 -3.96 14.81 -1.83
N LEU A 14 -5.00 15.63 -1.76
CA LEU A 14 -4.89 17.05 -1.41
C LEU A 14 -5.66 17.32 -0.12
N ALA A 15 -5.06 18.03 0.82
CA ALA A 15 -5.71 18.49 2.04
C ALA A 15 -5.86 20.00 2.04
N PHE A 16 -7.09 20.47 2.28
CA PHE A 16 -7.43 21.89 2.32
C PHE A 16 -7.99 22.29 3.68
N ASN A 17 -7.81 23.54 4.04
CA ASN A 17 -8.50 24.11 5.19
C ASN A 17 -9.90 24.63 4.80
N ALA A 18 -10.65 25.09 5.81
CA ALA A 18 -12.00 25.65 5.60
C ALA A 18 -12.04 26.91 4.70
N LYS A 19 -10.90 27.56 4.47
CA LYS A 19 -10.76 28.72 3.58
C LYS A 19 -10.28 28.34 2.17
N GLY A 20 -10.22 27.04 1.83
CA GLY A 20 -9.76 26.54 0.54
C GLY A 20 -8.23 26.61 0.33
N LYS A 21 -7.43 26.97 1.35
CA LYS A 21 -5.98 26.95 1.25
C LYS A 21 -5.47 25.53 1.40
N MET A 22 -4.65 25.07 0.46
CA MET A 22 -4.00 23.76 0.51
C MET A 22 -2.97 23.69 1.65
N TYR A 23 -3.11 22.68 2.51
CA TYR A 23 -2.17 22.40 3.58
C TYR A 23 -1.14 21.34 3.21
N ALA A 24 -1.57 20.30 2.46
CA ALA A 24 -0.70 19.23 2.07
C ALA A 24 -1.10 18.66 0.71
N ARG A 25 -0.12 18.13 0.01
CA ARG A 25 -0.26 17.35 -1.21
C ARG A 25 0.61 16.11 -1.08
N TYR A 26 0.04 14.96 -1.39
CA TYR A 26 0.76 13.70 -1.52
C TYR A 26 0.49 13.13 -2.91
N ASP A 27 1.51 12.87 -3.67
CA ASP A 27 1.43 12.25 -5.00
C ASP A 27 1.75 10.76 -4.87
N LYS A 28 0.89 9.92 -5.43
CA LYS A 28 1.02 8.46 -5.41
C LYS A 28 2.39 8.03 -5.92
N ARG A 29 3.10 7.26 -5.11
CA ARG A 29 4.46 6.80 -5.42
C ARG A 29 4.46 5.47 -6.17
N HIS A 30 3.71 4.48 -5.69
CA HIS A 30 3.60 3.18 -6.31
C HIS A 30 2.44 3.15 -7.28
N LEU A 31 2.76 3.31 -8.56
CA LEU A 31 1.80 3.21 -9.65
C LEU A 31 1.44 1.75 -9.95
N VAL A 32 0.23 1.53 -10.44
CA VAL A 32 -0.25 0.20 -10.86
C VAL A 32 0.35 -0.13 -12.23
N PRO A 33 1.12 -1.22 -12.34
CA PRO A 33 1.63 -1.68 -13.63
C PRO A 33 0.48 -1.97 -14.59
N PHE A 34 0.65 -1.66 -15.86
CA PHE A 34 -0.33 -1.80 -16.96
C PHE A 34 -1.62 -0.95 -16.80
N GLY A 35 -1.90 -0.41 -15.60
CA GLY A 35 -3.04 0.47 -15.37
C GLY A 35 -2.67 1.94 -15.35
N GLU A 36 -1.58 2.29 -14.70
CA GLU A 36 -1.11 3.66 -14.54
C GLU A 36 0.20 3.94 -15.28
N TYR A 37 0.99 2.91 -15.54
CA TYR A 37 2.19 2.99 -16.39
C TYR A 37 2.45 1.66 -17.10
N MET A 38 3.20 1.72 -18.23
CA MET A 38 3.66 0.54 -18.94
C MET A 38 5.04 0.12 -18.43
N PRO A 39 5.18 -1.07 -17.80
CA PRO A 39 6.47 -1.63 -17.48
C PRO A 39 7.30 -1.86 -18.74
N PHE A 40 8.62 -1.67 -18.66
CA PHE A 40 9.56 -1.91 -19.76
C PHE A 40 9.31 -1.08 -21.04
N GLN A 41 8.61 0.07 -20.94
CA GLN A 41 8.30 0.91 -22.10
C GLN A 41 9.56 1.30 -22.91
N SER A 42 10.67 1.60 -22.24
CA SER A 42 11.95 1.91 -22.89
C SER A 42 12.48 0.73 -23.71
N VAL A 43 12.40 -0.50 -23.19
CA VAL A 43 12.80 -1.72 -23.90
C VAL A 43 11.91 -1.96 -25.10
N MET A 44 10.59 -1.83 -24.95
CA MET A 44 9.62 -1.98 -26.05
C MET A 44 9.89 -0.96 -27.16
N LYS A 45 10.24 0.29 -26.82
CA LYS A 45 10.62 1.31 -27.80
C LYS A 45 11.90 0.93 -28.54
N THR A 46 12.88 0.37 -27.84
CA THR A 46 14.17 -0.04 -28.43
C THR A 46 14.02 -1.20 -29.43
N ILE A 47 13.09 -2.14 -29.20
CA ILE A 47 12.83 -3.29 -30.08
C ILE A 47 11.76 -3.01 -31.16
N GLY A 48 11.40 -1.73 -31.37
CA GLY A 48 10.46 -1.32 -32.42
C GLY A 48 8.98 -1.47 -32.06
N LEU A 49 8.64 -1.84 -30.80
CA LEU A 49 7.27 -1.96 -30.33
C LEU A 49 6.75 -0.69 -29.65
N GLY A 50 7.37 0.46 -29.92
CA GLY A 50 6.99 1.76 -29.35
C GLY A 50 5.51 2.09 -29.49
N PRO A 51 4.92 2.04 -30.73
CA PRO A 51 3.50 2.32 -30.94
C PRO A 51 2.55 1.42 -30.11
N LEU A 52 2.91 0.15 -29.95
CA LEU A 52 2.17 -0.80 -29.11
C LEU A 52 2.32 -0.44 -27.61
N ALA A 53 3.52 -0.06 -27.20
CA ALA A 53 3.77 0.37 -25.85
C ALA A 53 3.00 1.64 -25.49
N ASP A 54 2.87 2.59 -26.42
CA ASP A 54 2.11 3.82 -26.23
C ASP A 54 0.59 3.56 -26.24
N LEU A 55 0.12 2.62 -27.07
CA LEU A 55 -1.28 2.18 -27.08
C LEU A 55 -1.69 1.45 -25.81
N LEU A 56 -0.82 0.58 -25.28
CA LEU A 56 -1.03 -0.20 -24.06
C LEU A 56 -0.56 0.54 -22.80
N GLY A 57 0.09 1.69 -22.97
CA GLY A 57 0.92 2.39 -22.00
C GLY A 57 0.21 2.99 -20.79
N GLY A 58 -1.07 2.74 -20.63
CA GLY A 58 -1.81 3.32 -19.52
C GLY A 58 -1.95 4.84 -19.63
N SER A 59 -2.42 5.47 -18.57
CA SER A 59 -2.73 6.91 -18.53
C SER A 59 -1.51 7.84 -18.45
N GLY A 60 -0.28 7.33 -18.51
CA GLY A 60 0.93 8.16 -18.46
C GLY A 60 1.12 8.92 -17.14
N TRP A 61 0.65 8.32 -16.03
CA TRP A 61 0.81 8.91 -14.71
C TRP A 61 2.27 9.00 -14.30
N THR A 62 2.60 10.05 -13.58
CA THR A 62 3.94 10.27 -13.01
C THR A 62 3.93 9.81 -11.56
N ALA A 63 4.93 9.02 -11.17
CA ALA A 63 5.10 8.60 -9.78
C ALA A 63 5.52 9.79 -8.90
N GLY A 64 4.95 9.86 -7.71
CA GLY A 64 5.37 10.78 -6.66
C GLY A 64 6.79 10.47 -6.16
N ALA A 65 7.49 11.48 -5.65
CA ALA A 65 8.89 11.37 -5.26
C ALA A 65 9.12 10.46 -4.04
N SER A 66 8.22 10.50 -3.03
CA SER A 66 8.40 9.76 -1.79
C SER A 66 7.11 9.58 -1.00
N LEU A 67 7.11 8.56 -0.14
CA LEU A 67 6.09 8.42 0.90
C LEU A 67 6.16 9.61 1.88
N GLN A 68 5.02 10.01 2.42
CA GLN A 68 4.94 11.18 3.30
C GLN A 68 4.17 10.88 4.58
N THR A 69 4.69 11.41 5.68
CA THR A 69 3.92 11.57 6.91
C THR A 69 3.35 12.99 6.91
N VAL A 70 2.05 13.08 6.79
CA VAL A 70 1.30 14.34 6.70
C VAL A 70 0.96 14.84 8.09
N ALA A 71 1.20 16.12 8.33
CA ALA A 71 0.83 16.82 9.56
C ALA A 71 -0.17 17.93 9.22
N LEU A 72 -1.35 17.87 9.81
CA LEU A 72 -2.40 18.87 9.67
C LEU A 72 -2.76 19.45 11.05
N PRO A 73 -3.14 20.72 11.15
CA PRO A 73 -3.58 21.30 12.41
C PRO A 73 -4.76 20.55 13.03
N GLY A 74 -4.65 20.20 14.30
CA GLY A 74 -5.73 19.53 15.06
C GLY A 74 -5.98 18.06 14.70
N ILE A 75 -5.16 17.46 13.86
CA ILE A 75 -5.27 16.05 13.47
C ILE A 75 -3.96 15.33 13.76
N PRO A 76 -3.97 14.13 14.37
CA PRO A 76 -2.77 13.32 14.55
C PRO A 76 -2.06 13.09 13.21
N LYS A 77 -0.74 13.00 13.20
CA LYS A 77 0.05 12.78 11.98
C LYS A 77 -0.29 11.45 11.34
N PHE A 78 -0.44 11.43 10.02
CA PHE A 78 -0.79 10.22 9.30
C PHE A 78 0.10 9.95 8.09
N SER A 79 0.21 8.68 7.73
CA SER A 79 0.74 8.27 6.43
C SER A 79 -0.36 8.31 5.39
N ALA A 80 -0.14 9.04 4.30
CA ALA A 80 -1.06 9.08 3.17
C ALA A 80 -0.73 7.97 2.18
N LEU A 81 -1.74 7.18 1.79
CA LEU A 81 -1.63 6.07 0.85
C LEU A 81 -2.76 6.14 -0.17
N ILE A 82 -2.45 5.88 -1.43
CA ILE A 82 -3.44 5.87 -2.51
C ILE A 82 -3.55 4.46 -3.09
N CYS A 83 -4.71 3.81 -2.88
CA CYS A 83 -5.10 2.54 -3.50
C CYS A 83 -4.04 1.44 -3.32
N TYR A 84 -3.39 1.06 -4.42
CA TYR A 84 -2.39 0.00 -4.53
C TYR A 84 -1.24 0.10 -3.51
N GLU A 85 -0.93 1.28 -3.00
CA GLU A 85 0.14 1.48 -2.02
C GLU A 85 -0.08 0.76 -0.70
N ALA A 86 -1.34 0.51 -0.33
CA ALA A 86 -1.69 -0.20 0.89
C ALA A 86 -1.33 -1.69 0.90
N ILE A 87 -0.90 -2.27 -0.23
CA ILE A 87 -0.57 -3.70 -0.29
C ILE A 87 0.87 -4.03 0.07
N PHE A 88 1.80 -3.05 0.05
CA PHE A 88 3.23 -3.29 0.17
C PHE A 88 3.72 -3.34 1.63
N PRO A 89 4.21 -4.50 2.11
CA PRO A 89 4.78 -4.63 3.46
C PRO A 89 5.99 -3.71 3.66
N GLY A 90 6.05 -3.01 4.81
CA GLY A 90 7.19 -2.15 5.17
C GLY A 90 7.35 -0.90 4.32
N GLN A 91 6.37 -0.57 3.45
CA GLN A 91 6.43 0.57 2.54
C GLN A 91 5.25 1.53 2.71
N VAL A 92 4.51 1.39 3.80
CA VAL A 92 3.30 2.19 4.09
C VAL A 92 3.54 3.32 5.07
N ILE A 93 4.70 3.36 5.74
CA ILE A 93 5.10 4.44 6.65
C ILE A 93 6.57 4.82 6.45
N LEU A 94 6.93 6.03 6.92
CA LEU A 94 8.32 6.44 7.10
C LEU A 94 8.75 6.12 8.54
N PRO A 95 9.66 5.14 8.79
CA PRO A 95 10.04 4.75 10.14
C PRO A 95 10.63 5.90 10.96
N HIS A 96 11.44 6.76 10.33
CA HIS A 96 12.10 7.93 10.95
C HIS A 96 11.16 9.13 11.17
N LYS A 97 9.96 9.09 10.57
CA LYS A 97 8.86 10.06 10.77
C LYS A 97 7.56 9.30 11.01
N ARG A 98 7.59 8.37 11.99
CA ARG A 98 6.47 7.48 12.26
C ARG A 98 5.17 8.27 12.43
N PRO A 99 4.11 7.95 11.68
CA PRO A 99 2.78 8.52 11.86
C PRO A 99 2.07 7.90 13.08
N GLU A 100 0.93 8.47 13.43
CA GLU A 100 0.06 7.94 14.50
C GLU A 100 -1.05 7.04 13.92
N TRP A 101 -1.36 7.19 12.63
CA TRP A 101 -2.33 6.38 11.89
C TRP A 101 -2.04 6.41 10.39
N MET A 102 -2.76 5.61 9.62
CA MET A 102 -2.66 5.53 8.16
C MET A 102 -3.99 5.91 7.53
N LEU A 103 -3.96 6.72 6.47
CA LEU A 103 -5.11 7.05 5.63
C LEU A 103 -4.93 6.40 4.27
N VAL A 104 -5.87 5.57 3.88
CA VAL A 104 -5.96 4.99 2.54
C VAL A 104 -7.15 5.59 1.83
N ILE A 105 -6.93 6.25 0.70
CA ILE A 105 -7.99 6.60 -0.24
C ILE A 105 -7.89 5.70 -1.47
N SER A 106 -9.01 5.15 -1.93
CA SER A 106 -9.00 4.18 -3.04
C SER A 106 -10.24 4.28 -3.91
N ASN A 107 -10.06 3.92 -5.16
CA ASN A 107 -11.16 3.57 -6.06
C ASN A 107 -11.00 2.09 -6.44
N ASP A 108 -11.82 1.23 -5.86
CA ASP A 108 -11.76 -0.21 -6.08
C ASP A 108 -12.64 -0.67 -7.26
N ALA A 109 -13.13 0.27 -8.11
CA ALA A 109 -13.94 -0.05 -9.30
C ALA A 109 -13.26 -1.02 -10.26
N TRP A 110 -11.94 -1.05 -10.29
CA TRP A 110 -11.14 -1.99 -11.07
C TRP A 110 -11.46 -3.45 -10.78
N PHE A 111 -11.88 -3.76 -9.57
CA PHE A 111 -12.19 -5.12 -9.13
C PHE A 111 -13.66 -5.50 -9.37
N GLY A 112 -14.55 -4.53 -9.64
CA GLY A 112 -15.98 -4.76 -9.72
C GLY A 112 -16.56 -5.33 -8.43
N MET A 113 -17.66 -6.09 -8.57
CA MET A 113 -18.35 -6.77 -7.45
C MET A 113 -17.81 -8.19 -7.25
N THR A 114 -16.50 -8.31 -7.13
CA THR A 114 -15.78 -9.59 -6.96
C THR A 114 -15.18 -9.68 -5.54
N ASP A 115 -14.35 -10.70 -5.30
CA ASP A 115 -13.57 -10.82 -4.07
C ASP A 115 -12.41 -9.83 -3.96
N GLY A 116 -12.05 -9.13 -5.05
CA GLY A 116 -10.94 -8.19 -5.11
C GLY A 116 -10.99 -7.10 -4.01
N PRO A 117 -12.12 -6.38 -3.82
CA PRO A 117 -12.25 -5.41 -2.73
C PRO A 117 -12.08 -6.00 -1.33
N HIS A 118 -12.53 -7.26 -1.11
CA HIS A 118 -12.33 -7.98 0.16
C HIS A 118 -10.86 -8.32 0.39
N GLN A 119 -10.16 -8.79 -0.63
CA GLN A 119 -8.72 -9.05 -0.58
C GLN A 119 -7.93 -7.77 -0.34
N HIS A 120 -8.28 -6.67 -1.00
CA HIS A 120 -7.65 -5.37 -0.82
C HIS A 120 -7.85 -4.84 0.62
N LEU A 121 -9.05 -5.02 1.20
CA LEU A 121 -9.29 -4.73 2.61
C LEU A 121 -8.43 -5.63 3.52
N ALA A 122 -8.33 -6.93 3.24
CA ALA A 122 -7.52 -7.86 4.02
C ALA A 122 -6.04 -7.45 4.03
N LEU A 123 -5.48 -7.06 2.88
CA LEU A 123 -4.12 -6.53 2.78
C LEU A 123 -3.94 -5.24 3.60
N SER A 124 -4.92 -4.33 3.57
CA SER A 124 -4.92 -3.13 4.39
C SER A 124 -4.90 -3.45 5.89
N ARG A 125 -5.70 -4.44 6.33
CA ARG A 125 -5.68 -4.94 7.73
C ARG A 125 -4.32 -5.51 8.13
N MET A 126 -3.66 -6.24 7.24
CA MET A 126 -2.31 -6.74 7.48
C MET A 126 -1.32 -5.61 7.70
N ARG A 127 -1.39 -4.52 6.93
CA ARG A 127 -0.53 -3.34 7.15
C ARG A 127 -0.78 -2.69 8.51
N ALA A 128 -2.03 -2.60 8.95
CA ALA A 128 -2.34 -2.08 10.28
C ALA A 128 -1.68 -2.92 11.39
N ILE A 129 -1.73 -4.25 11.28
CA ILE A 129 -1.09 -5.18 12.22
C ILE A 129 0.44 -5.04 12.17
N GLU A 130 1.02 -5.06 10.99
CA GLU A 130 2.47 -5.04 10.79
C GLU A 130 3.10 -3.77 11.34
N GLU A 131 2.43 -2.65 11.18
CA GLU A 131 2.93 -1.37 11.65
C GLU A 131 2.46 -1.03 13.07
N GLY A 132 1.49 -1.76 13.63
CA GLY A 132 0.89 -1.44 14.93
C GLY A 132 0.18 -0.08 14.91
N LEU A 133 -0.40 0.29 13.77
CA LEU A 133 -1.07 1.56 13.55
C LEU A 133 -2.51 1.36 13.11
N PRO A 134 -3.45 2.15 13.62
CA PRO A 134 -4.81 2.16 13.07
C PRO A 134 -4.81 2.70 11.65
N MET A 135 -5.80 2.27 10.87
CA MET A 135 -5.98 2.70 9.50
C MET A 135 -7.41 3.14 9.26
N VAL A 136 -7.56 4.27 8.60
CA VAL A 136 -8.83 4.73 8.04
C VAL A 136 -8.76 4.52 6.53
N ARG A 137 -9.70 3.74 6.02
CA ARG A 137 -9.84 3.45 4.60
C ARG A 137 -11.11 4.10 4.07
N SER A 138 -10.98 4.97 3.07
CA SER A 138 -12.09 5.59 2.34
C SER A 138 -12.04 5.17 0.88
N THR A 139 -13.11 4.56 0.40
CA THR A 139 -13.20 4.05 -0.97
C THR A 139 -14.45 4.55 -1.66
N SER A 140 -14.36 4.93 -2.93
CA SER A 140 -15.52 5.35 -3.72
C SER A 140 -16.42 4.17 -4.11
N THR A 141 -15.86 2.98 -4.31
CA THR A 141 -16.58 1.79 -4.78
C THR A 141 -16.25 0.51 -4.01
N GLY A 142 -15.25 0.52 -3.17
CA GLY A 142 -14.82 -0.63 -2.38
C GLY A 142 -15.45 -0.66 -0.99
N ILE A 143 -14.71 -1.23 -0.02
CA ILE A 143 -15.12 -1.30 1.37
C ILE A 143 -14.38 -0.21 2.14
N SER A 144 -15.11 0.79 2.64
CA SER A 144 -14.59 1.80 3.56
C SER A 144 -14.59 1.25 4.98
N ALA A 145 -13.55 1.50 5.77
CA ALA A 145 -13.44 0.93 7.10
C ALA A 145 -12.52 1.75 8.01
N VAL A 146 -12.81 1.68 9.32
CA VAL A 146 -11.89 2.06 10.39
C VAL A 146 -11.35 0.78 11.02
N ILE A 147 -10.03 0.63 11.00
CA ILE A 147 -9.30 -0.58 11.38
C ILE A 147 -8.38 -0.21 12.54
N ASP A 148 -8.37 -1.00 13.61
CA ASP A 148 -7.46 -0.78 14.72
C ASP A 148 -6.05 -1.35 14.45
N ALA A 149 -5.12 -1.05 15.34
CA ALA A 149 -3.73 -1.50 15.24
C ALA A 149 -3.54 -3.03 15.35
N TYR A 150 -4.59 -3.76 15.69
CA TYR A 150 -4.64 -5.24 15.70
C TYR A 150 -5.30 -5.81 14.44
N GLY A 151 -5.64 -4.96 13.46
CA GLY A 151 -6.30 -5.36 12.22
C GLY A 151 -7.79 -5.67 12.36
N ARG A 152 -8.43 -5.34 13.50
CA ARG A 152 -9.87 -5.54 13.71
C ARG A 152 -10.62 -4.37 13.09
N THR A 153 -11.64 -4.67 12.31
CA THR A 153 -12.55 -3.66 11.76
C THR A 153 -13.48 -3.15 12.85
N GLN A 154 -13.36 -1.87 13.22
CA GLN A 154 -14.20 -1.22 14.24
C GLN A 154 -15.54 -0.80 13.65
N SER A 155 -15.53 -0.28 12.43
CA SER A 155 -16.71 0.08 11.66
C SER A 155 -16.41 -0.02 10.17
N ALA A 156 -17.43 -0.29 9.37
CA ALA A 156 -17.28 -0.42 7.92
C ALA A 156 -18.54 -0.04 7.15
N LEU A 157 -18.35 0.45 5.94
CA LEU A 157 -19.36 0.55 4.89
C LEU A 157 -19.04 -0.52 3.84
N GLY A 158 -19.95 -1.47 3.68
CA GLY A 158 -19.75 -2.64 2.82
C GLY A 158 -19.70 -2.32 1.34
N LEU A 159 -19.24 -3.29 0.57
CA LEU A 159 -19.16 -3.22 -0.89
C LEU A 159 -20.52 -2.86 -1.51
N GLY A 160 -20.51 -1.92 -2.46
CA GLY A 160 -21.72 -1.46 -3.14
C GLY A 160 -22.69 -0.66 -2.27
N ARG A 161 -22.27 -0.26 -1.08
CA ARG A 161 -23.07 0.60 -0.19
C ARG A 161 -22.58 2.04 -0.27
N GLN A 162 -23.54 2.98 -0.24
CA GLN A 162 -23.28 4.41 -0.18
C GLN A 162 -23.67 4.95 1.20
N GLY A 163 -22.81 5.78 1.79
CA GLY A 163 -23.06 6.36 3.12
C GLY A 163 -21.80 6.92 3.76
N THR A 164 -21.87 7.19 5.05
CA THR A 164 -20.77 7.65 5.90
C THR A 164 -20.52 6.66 7.02
N VAL A 165 -19.27 6.63 7.48
CA VAL A 165 -18.86 5.85 8.67
C VAL A 165 -18.24 6.81 9.64
N GLU A 166 -18.77 6.89 10.84
CA GLU A 166 -18.22 7.63 11.96
C GLU A 166 -17.69 6.67 13.01
N SER A 167 -16.48 6.94 13.48
CA SER A 167 -15.82 6.15 14.52
C SER A 167 -14.73 6.96 15.18
N PRO A 168 -14.51 6.82 16.49
CA PRO A 168 -13.30 7.32 17.11
C PRO A 168 -12.06 6.73 16.43
N LEU A 169 -11.01 7.55 16.23
CA LEU A 169 -9.75 7.04 15.72
C LEU A 169 -9.11 6.11 16.77
N PRO A 170 -8.90 4.82 16.47
CA PRO A 170 -8.27 3.90 17.41
C PRO A 170 -6.84 4.33 17.73
N LYS A 171 -6.34 3.95 18.90
CA LYS A 171 -4.97 4.27 19.32
C LYS A 171 -3.96 3.36 18.61
N ALA A 172 -2.80 3.94 18.26
CA ALA A 172 -1.64 3.17 17.85
C ALA A 172 -1.10 2.35 19.04
N ILE A 173 -0.51 1.20 18.74
CA ILE A 173 0.35 0.44 19.66
C ILE A 173 1.82 0.78 19.40
N GLY A 174 2.72 0.33 20.26
CA GLY A 174 4.16 0.55 20.09
C GLY A 174 4.66 0.09 18.71
N ALA A 175 5.75 0.70 18.26
CA ALA A 175 6.42 0.24 17.04
C ALA A 175 6.84 -1.22 17.20
N PRO A 176 6.68 -2.06 16.14
CA PRO A 176 7.18 -3.42 16.19
C PRO A 176 8.70 -3.41 16.48
N PRO A 177 9.21 -4.39 17.24
CA PRO A 177 10.61 -4.39 17.68
C PRO A 177 11.59 -4.47 16.50
N TRP A 178 11.16 -5.03 15.39
CA TRP A 178 11.99 -5.16 14.19
C TRP A 178 11.25 -4.63 12.95
N PRO A 179 11.98 -3.96 12.03
CA PRO A 179 11.46 -3.57 10.73
C PRO A 179 10.92 -4.79 9.95
N THR A 180 9.91 -4.58 9.11
CA THR A 180 9.28 -5.66 8.34
C THR A 180 10.29 -6.47 7.52
N GLY A 181 11.27 -5.81 6.88
CA GLY A 181 12.31 -6.50 6.11
C GLY A 181 13.14 -7.48 6.96
N VAL A 182 13.49 -7.10 8.20
CA VAL A 182 14.22 -7.98 9.13
C VAL A 182 13.36 -9.17 9.55
N ARG A 183 12.08 -8.95 9.80
CA ARG A 183 11.13 -10.04 10.12
C ARG A 183 11.01 -11.03 8.96
N VAL A 184 10.83 -10.54 7.74
CA VAL A 184 10.77 -11.40 6.54
C VAL A 184 12.05 -12.19 6.36
N LEU A 185 13.22 -11.55 6.50
CA LEU A 185 14.52 -12.23 6.40
C LEU A 185 14.67 -13.33 7.47
N PHE A 186 14.26 -13.04 8.71
CA PHE A 186 14.29 -14.02 9.80
C PHE A 186 13.44 -15.27 9.47
N PHE A 187 12.20 -15.08 8.99
CA PHE A 187 11.34 -16.20 8.60
C PHE A 187 11.89 -16.98 7.41
N LEU A 188 12.47 -16.32 6.42
CA LEU A 188 13.12 -16.98 5.29
C LEU A 188 14.31 -17.83 5.76
N MET A 189 15.18 -17.27 6.60
CA MET A 189 16.32 -17.99 7.17
C MET A 189 15.87 -19.21 8.01
N LEU A 190 14.85 -19.04 8.83
CA LEU A 190 14.27 -20.12 9.61
C LEU A 190 13.70 -21.23 8.71
N SER A 191 13.00 -20.86 7.63
CA SER A 191 12.43 -21.82 6.67
C SER A 191 13.54 -22.62 5.95
N ILE A 192 14.60 -21.94 5.52
CA ILE A 192 15.77 -22.58 4.90
C ILE A 192 16.44 -23.54 5.89
N PHE A 193 16.60 -23.11 7.15
CA PHE A 193 17.20 -23.95 8.21
C PHE A 193 16.39 -25.22 8.46
N VAL A 194 15.06 -25.10 8.59
CA VAL A 194 14.16 -26.23 8.80
C VAL A 194 14.22 -27.20 7.62
N LEU A 195 14.22 -26.69 6.39
CA LEU A 195 14.34 -27.51 5.19
C LEU A 195 15.69 -28.24 5.13
N ALA A 196 16.78 -27.55 5.39
CA ALA A 196 18.13 -28.16 5.43
C ALA A 196 18.23 -29.24 6.51
N ALA A 197 17.71 -28.97 7.71
CA ALA A 197 17.66 -29.96 8.80
C ALA A 197 16.84 -31.19 8.40
N HIS A 198 15.70 -31.00 7.75
CA HIS A 198 14.88 -32.11 7.26
C HIS A 198 15.63 -32.96 6.22
N LEU A 199 16.27 -32.33 5.25
CA LEU A 199 17.06 -33.02 4.23
C LEU A 199 18.24 -33.82 4.85
N ILE A 200 18.95 -33.24 5.81
CA ILE A 200 20.04 -33.93 6.51
C ILE A 200 19.51 -35.15 7.24
N LEU A 201 18.39 -35.02 7.96
CA LEU A 201 17.79 -36.13 8.70
C LEU A 201 17.28 -37.24 7.77
N THR A 202 16.72 -36.92 6.61
CA THR A 202 16.28 -37.93 5.62
C THR A 202 17.48 -38.70 5.07
N VAL A 203 18.53 -38.02 4.61
CA VAL A 203 19.76 -38.65 4.11
C VAL A 203 20.43 -39.53 5.19
N TRP A 204 20.43 -39.06 6.43
CA TRP A 204 21.01 -39.84 7.54
C TRP A 204 20.19 -41.08 7.89
N ARG A 205 18.85 -41.02 7.75
CA ARG A 205 17.98 -42.21 7.94
C ARG A 205 18.21 -43.26 6.85
N GLU A 206 18.31 -42.83 5.59
CA GLU A 206 18.56 -43.75 4.48
C GLU A 206 19.90 -44.48 4.61
N ARG A 207 20.97 -43.79 5.05
CA ARG A 207 22.29 -44.39 5.27
C ARG A 207 22.36 -45.38 6.46
N ARG A 208 21.37 -45.40 7.35
CA ARG A 208 21.32 -46.35 8.48
C ARG A 208 20.55 -47.64 8.13
N VAL A 209 19.89 -47.70 7.02
CA VAL A 209 19.08 -48.86 6.59
C VAL A 209 19.87 -49.74 5.61
N GLU A 210 20.98 -49.23 5.06
CA GLU A 210 22.00 -49.98 4.32
C GLU A 210 23.05 -50.55 5.30
#